data_472221cbe06ec70ec5159b85fce77661
#
_entry.id   472221cbe06ec70ec5159b85fce77661
#
_cell.length_a   1.000
_cell.length_b   1.000
_cell.length_c   1.000
_cell.angle_alpha   90.00
_cell.angle_beta   90.00
_cell.angle_gamma   90.00
#
_symmetry.space_group_name_H-M   'P 1'
#
loop_
_entity.id
_entity.type
_entity.pdbx_description
1 polymer ?
#
loop_
_entity_poly.entity_id
_entity_poly.type
_entity_poly.pdbx_seq_one_letter_code
_entity_poly.pdbx_strand_id
1 'polypeptide(L)'
;CIRDRYKADETWNIILLRYFNPIGAHKSGLMGENPNGIPNNLMPYVTQVAVGKLKELGVFGNDYDTPDGTGVRDYIHVVDLAKGHVKALQKIDEKCGFKIYNLGTGKGYSVLDIVKNFEAATGMKVPYVIKDRRPGDIATCYCDPGKAAKELDWKAENGIKEMCEDSWRWQKKNPNGYEG
;
A
#
# COMPACT_ATOMS: atom_id res chain seq x y z
N CYS A 1 -5.46 13.01 22.40
CA CYS A 1 -5.57 12.40 21.08
C CYS A 1 -6.91 12.73 20.41
N ILE A 2 -7.12 12.35 19.16
CA ILE A 2 -8.37 12.67 18.42
C ILE A 2 -9.60 12.07 19.10
N ARG A 3 -9.51 10.87 19.67
CA ARG A 3 -10.61 10.23 20.42
C ARG A 3 -10.99 11.02 21.68
N ASP A 4 -10.02 11.63 22.34
CA ASP A 4 -10.27 12.41 23.56
C ASP A 4 -10.95 13.72 23.21
N ARG A 5 -10.64 14.33 22.06
CA ARG A 5 -11.35 15.49 21.56
C ARG A 5 -12.82 15.19 21.28
N TYR A 6 -13.12 14.09 20.62
CA TYR A 6 -14.50 13.65 20.39
C TYR A 6 -15.26 13.40 21.68
N LYS A 7 -14.62 12.78 22.68
CA LYS A 7 -15.24 12.58 24.02
C LYS A 7 -15.52 13.89 24.74
N ALA A 8 -14.71 14.93 24.50
CA ALA A 8 -14.90 16.24 25.10
C ALA A 8 -15.98 17.07 24.39
N ASP A 9 -16.22 16.81 23.10
CA ASP A 9 -17.21 17.53 22.29
C ASP A 9 -17.73 16.60 21.18
N GLU A 10 -18.92 16.04 21.37
CA GLU A 10 -19.57 15.11 20.44
C GLU A 10 -20.20 15.78 19.22
N THR A 11 -20.12 17.12 19.10
CA THR A 11 -20.55 17.80 17.87
C THR A 11 -19.65 17.58 16.67
N TRP A 12 -18.42 17.09 16.92
CA TRP A 12 -17.45 16.74 15.88
C TRP A 12 -17.86 15.48 15.11
N ASN A 13 -17.58 15.50 13.80
CA ASN A 13 -17.66 14.31 12.96
C ASN A 13 -16.24 13.92 12.55
N ILE A 14 -15.77 12.78 13.01
CA ILE A 14 -14.38 12.34 12.83
C ILE A 14 -14.35 10.92 12.26
N ILE A 15 -13.63 10.75 11.16
CA ILE A 15 -13.35 9.43 10.60
C ILE A 15 -11.85 9.17 10.63
N LEU A 16 -11.45 8.10 11.29
CA LEU A 16 -10.09 7.57 11.26
C LEU A 16 -9.99 6.48 10.19
N LEU A 17 -9.15 6.71 9.19
CA LEU A 17 -8.84 5.74 8.16
C LEU A 17 -7.50 5.07 8.48
N ARG A 18 -7.50 3.75 8.61
CA ARG A 18 -6.30 2.95 8.81
C ARG A 18 -5.88 2.38 7.47
N TYR A 19 -4.80 2.90 6.92
CA TYR A 19 -4.24 2.42 5.66
C TYR A 19 -3.40 1.18 5.89
N PHE A 20 -3.53 0.22 4.98
CA PHE A 20 -2.56 -0.84 4.85
C PHE A 20 -1.46 -0.39 3.88
N ASN A 21 -0.75 -1.25 3.20
CA ASN A 21 0.42 -0.85 2.43
C ASN A 21 0.03 -0.30 1.04
N PRO A 22 -0.07 1.02 0.83
CA PRO A 22 -0.43 1.56 -0.47
C PRO A 22 0.70 1.35 -1.47
N ILE A 23 0.35 0.86 -2.65
CA ILE A 23 1.21 0.70 -3.81
C ILE A 23 0.43 1.03 -5.08
N GLY A 24 1.07 0.95 -6.24
CA GLY A 24 0.45 1.37 -7.48
C GLY A 24 0.67 2.85 -7.78
N ALA A 25 0.12 3.27 -8.88
CA ALA A 25 0.13 4.65 -9.36
C ALA A 25 -1.13 4.92 -10.15
N HIS A 26 -1.38 6.15 -10.56
CA HIS A 26 -2.50 6.41 -11.46
C HIS A 26 -2.21 5.82 -12.85
N LYS A 27 -3.21 5.18 -13.46
CA LYS A 27 -3.08 4.49 -14.76
C LYS A 27 -2.57 5.35 -15.91
N SER A 28 -2.63 6.68 -15.80
CA SER A 28 -2.05 7.60 -16.78
C SER A 28 -0.52 7.58 -16.80
N GLY A 29 0.12 7.15 -15.69
CA GLY A 29 1.56 7.28 -15.45
C GLY A 29 2.02 8.73 -15.26
N LEU A 30 1.10 9.63 -14.90
CA LEU A 30 1.42 11.03 -14.58
C LEU A 30 1.53 11.30 -13.07
N MET A 31 0.93 10.42 -12.27
CA MET A 31 0.96 10.50 -10.80
C MET A 31 1.39 9.16 -10.21
N GLY A 32 2.38 9.19 -9.34
CA GLY A 32 2.92 8.03 -8.65
C GLY A 32 3.76 8.42 -7.45
N GLU A 33 4.37 7.43 -6.82
CA GLU A 33 5.16 7.62 -5.61
C GLU A 33 6.58 8.09 -5.97
N ASN A 34 6.93 9.30 -5.52
CA ASN A 34 8.27 9.88 -5.65
C ASN A 34 8.78 10.27 -4.25
N PRO A 35 9.34 9.33 -3.48
CA PRO A 35 9.74 9.58 -2.10
C PRO A 35 10.93 10.54 -2.02
N ASN A 36 10.83 11.51 -1.11
CA ASN A 36 11.94 12.39 -0.76
C ASN A 36 12.89 11.64 0.20
N GLY A 37 14.06 11.25 -0.28
CA GLY A 37 15.03 10.47 0.48
C GLY A 37 14.79 8.95 0.42
N ILE A 38 15.01 8.26 1.55
CA ILE A 38 14.92 6.80 1.63
C ILE A 38 13.44 6.37 1.63
N PRO A 39 13.00 5.53 0.68
CA PRO A 39 11.62 5.04 0.64
C PRO A 39 11.26 4.23 1.89
N ASN A 40 10.03 4.38 2.38
CA ASN A 40 9.50 3.57 3.48
C ASN A 40 8.72 2.35 3.01
N ASN A 41 8.26 2.35 1.74
CA ASN A 41 7.44 1.29 1.15
C ASN A 41 8.27 0.36 0.26
N LEU A 42 7.79 -0.88 0.05
CA LEU A 42 8.47 -1.90 -0.74
C LEU A 42 8.53 -1.54 -2.24
N MET A 43 7.41 -1.07 -2.81
CA MET A 43 7.27 -0.90 -4.26
C MET A 43 8.27 0.09 -4.87
N PRO A 44 8.61 1.24 -4.25
CA PRO A 44 9.67 2.11 -4.76
C PRO A 44 11.04 1.43 -4.88
N TYR A 45 11.39 0.53 -3.94
CA TYR A 45 12.63 -0.25 -4.07
C TYR A 45 12.57 -1.22 -5.24
N VAL A 46 11.44 -1.94 -5.41
CA VAL A 46 11.22 -2.87 -6.52
C VAL A 46 11.36 -2.14 -7.86
N THR A 47 10.71 -1.00 -8.02
CA THR A 47 10.77 -0.22 -9.26
C THR A 47 12.13 0.41 -9.51
N GLN A 48 12.85 0.86 -8.46
CA GLN A 48 14.21 1.39 -8.57
C GLN A 48 15.22 0.30 -8.97
N VAL A 49 15.05 -0.94 -8.52
CA VAL A 49 15.84 -2.08 -9.00
C VAL A 49 15.52 -2.35 -10.46
N ALA A 50 14.25 -2.38 -10.83
CA ALA A 50 13.81 -2.65 -12.20
C ALA A 50 14.32 -1.62 -13.24
N VAL A 51 14.48 -0.33 -12.87
CA VAL A 51 15.09 0.70 -13.75
C VAL A 51 16.61 0.78 -13.63
N GLY A 52 17.23 -0.07 -12.80
CA GLY A 52 18.69 -0.10 -12.65
C GLY A 52 19.29 0.96 -11.72
N LYS A 53 18.47 1.71 -10.96
CA LYS A 53 18.97 2.65 -9.94
C LYS A 53 19.57 1.94 -8.72
N LEU A 54 19.01 0.80 -8.36
CA LEU A 54 19.52 -0.09 -7.31
C LEU A 54 19.95 -1.41 -7.93
N LYS A 55 21.02 -1.99 -7.39
CA LYS A 55 21.56 -3.26 -7.87
C LYS A 55 20.62 -4.43 -7.56
N GLU A 56 20.05 -4.44 -6.37
CA GLU A 56 19.25 -5.53 -5.84
C GLU A 56 18.30 -5.06 -4.74
N LEU A 57 17.21 -5.80 -4.54
CA LEU A 57 16.25 -5.57 -3.47
C LEU A 57 16.72 -6.26 -2.19
N GLY A 58 16.76 -5.56 -1.05
CA GLY A 58 16.92 -6.19 0.26
C GLY A 58 15.60 -6.78 0.76
N VAL A 59 15.54 -8.09 0.98
CA VAL A 59 14.41 -8.80 1.60
C VAL A 59 14.76 -9.11 3.05
N PHE A 60 14.02 -8.53 4.00
CA PHE A 60 14.34 -8.61 5.43
C PHE A 60 13.63 -9.80 6.10
N GLY A 61 14.43 -10.84 6.41
CA GLY A 61 13.97 -12.11 6.97
C GLY A 61 13.42 -13.06 5.90
N ASN A 62 13.73 -14.35 6.07
CA ASN A 62 13.20 -15.47 5.25
C ASN A 62 12.80 -16.66 6.14
N ASP A 63 12.62 -16.40 7.41
CA ASP A 63 12.38 -17.39 8.46
C ASP A 63 11.10 -17.07 9.27
N TYR A 64 10.22 -16.20 8.73
CA TYR A 64 8.89 -15.97 9.30
C TYR A 64 7.99 -17.20 9.09
N ASP A 65 7.04 -17.40 9.99
CA ASP A 65 5.98 -18.41 9.83
C ASP A 65 4.96 -17.94 8.77
N THR A 66 5.38 -18.07 7.51
CA THR A 66 4.64 -17.69 6.30
C THR A 66 5.01 -18.65 5.16
N PRO A 67 4.21 -18.76 4.09
CA PRO A 67 4.44 -19.77 3.05
C PRO A 67 5.82 -19.75 2.39
N ASP A 68 6.48 -18.60 2.29
CA ASP A 68 7.81 -18.45 1.69
C ASP A 68 8.86 -17.88 2.66
N GLY A 69 8.51 -17.79 3.92
CA GLY A 69 9.38 -17.29 4.98
C GLY A 69 9.50 -15.76 5.04
N THR A 70 8.92 -15.00 4.09
CA THR A 70 9.00 -13.54 4.09
C THR A 70 7.74 -12.89 4.66
N GLY A 71 7.86 -11.64 5.11
CA GLY A 71 6.74 -10.93 5.75
C GLY A 71 5.54 -10.74 4.81
N VAL A 72 4.32 -10.98 5.32
CA VAL A 72 3.06 -10.85 4.58
C VAL A 72 2.36 -9.56 4.96
N ARG A 73 1.93 -8.78 3.97
CA ARG A 73 1.22 -7.51 4.15
C ARG A 73 0.02 -7.43 3.21
N ASP A 74 -0.96 -6.61 3.61
CA ASP A 74 -2.09 -6.23 2.75
C ASP A 74 -1.66 -5.03 1.91
N TYR A 75 -1.56 -5.22 0.60
CA TYR A 75 -1.24 -4.16 -0.35
C TYR A 75 -2.52 -3.66 -1.00
N ILE A 76 -2.69 -2.34 -1.00
CA ILE A 76 -3.85 -1.67 -1.59
C ILE A 76 -3.41 -0.72 -2.70
N HIS A 77 -4.16 -0.70 -3.80
CA HIS A 77 -3.90 0.25 -4.87
C HIS A 77 -4.18 1.69 -4.41
N VAL A 78 -3.24 2.60 -4.66
CA VAL A 78 -3.35 4.00 -4.21
C VAL A 78 -4.62 4.70 -4.70
N VAL A 79 -5.14 4.34 -5.90
CA VAL A 79 -6.40 4.88 -6.42
C VAL A 79 -7.61 4.39 -5.61
N ASP A 80 -7.62 3.12 -5.18
CA ASP A 80 -8.68 2.59 -4.31
C ASP A 80 -8.63 3.24 -2.94
N LEU A 81 -7.43 3.47 -2.41
CA LEU A 81 -7.25 4.22 -1.17
C LEU A 81 -7.81 5.64 -1.31
N ALA A 82 -7.53 6.35 -2.40
CA ALA A 82 -8.08 7.67 -2.68
C ALA A 82 -9.62 7.67 -2.77
N LYS A 83 -10.21 6.67 -3.46
CA LYS A 83 -11.67 6.47 -3.49
C LYS A 83 -12.25 6.27 -2.09
N GLY A 84 -11.54 5.54 -1.22
CA GLY A 84 -11.92 5.35 0.18
C GLY A 84 -12.00 6.67 0.97
N HIS A 85 -11.09 7.61 0.71
CA HIS A 85 -11.15 8.95 1.30
C HIS A 85 -12.39 9.74 0.82
N VAL A 86 -12.70 9.68 -0.48
CA VAL A 86 -13.89 10.34 -1.01
C VAL A 86 -15.17 9.78 -0.37
N LYS A 87 -15.27 8.47 -0.23
CA LYS A 87 -16.39 7.80 0.45
C LYS A 87 -16.48 8.20 1.96
N ALA A 88 -15.32 8.31 2.61
CA ALA A 88 -15.30 8.78 4.00
C ALA A 88 -15.75 10.23 4.14
N LEU A 89 -15.39 11.13 3.21
CA LEU A 89 -15.89 12.51 3.20
C LEU A 89 -17.41 12.57 3.05
N GLN A 90 -17.99 11.79 2.12
CA GLN A 90 -19.43 11.66 1.99
C GLN A 90 -20.11 11.19 3.28
N LYS A 91 -19.47 10.28 4.02
CA LYS A 91 -19.95 9.78 5.29
C LYS A 91 -19.91 10.85 6.41
N ILE A 92 -18.97 11.77 6.37
CA ILE A 92 -18.93 12.92 7.32
C ILE A 92 -20.16 13.80 7.18
N ASP A 93 -20.65 14.03 5.96
CA ASP A 93 -21.82 14.86 5.69
C ASP A 93 -23.11 14.29 6.32
N GLU A 94 -23.15 13.00 6.60
CA GLU A 94 -24.24 12.33 7.32
C GLU A 94 -24.22 12.56 8.85
N LYS A 95 -23.31 13.38 9.37
CA LYS A 95 -23.11 13.61 10.82
C LYS A 95 -22.84 12.31 11.57
N CYS A 96 -21.88 11.54 11.09
CA CYS A 96 -21.62 10.16 11.51
C CYS A 96 -20.99 9.98 12.90
N GLY A 97 -20.65 11.08 13.60
CA GLY A 97 -19.92 11.08 14.86
C GLY A 97 -18.50 10.55 14.69
N PHE A 98 -18.09 9.62 15.56
CA PHE A 98 -16.75 9.03 15.54
C PHE A 98 -16.77 7.64 14.86
N LYS A 99 -16.05 7.50 13.77
CA LYS A 99 -15.93 6.24 13.01
C LYS A 99 -14.48 5.86 12.76
N ILE A 100 -14.23 4.57 12.61
CA ILE A 100 -12.93 4.03 12.24
C ILE A 100 -13.15 2.98 11.15
N TYR A 101 -12.37 3.08 10.06
CA TYR A 101 -12.39 2.13 8.94
C TYR A 101 -11.00 1.67 8.57
N ASN A 102 -10.86 0.39 8.26
CA ASN A 102 -9.66 -0.15 7.64
C ASN A 102 -9.81 -0.02 6.12
N LEU A 103 -8.82 0.54 5.46
CA LEU A 103 -8.73 0.62 4.00
C LEU A 103 -7.60 -0.29 3.52
N GLY A 104 -7.98 -1.49 3.12
CA GLY A 104 -7.15 -2.55 2.59
C GLY A 104 -7.97 -3.49 1.74
N THR A 105 -7.35 -4.54 1.22
CA THR A 105 -8.00 -5.54 0.37
C THR A 105 -8.55 -6.73 1.17
N GLY A 106 -8.07 -6.93 2.40
CA GLY A 106 -8.30 -8.13 3.19
C GLY A 106 -7.48 -9.34 2.72
N LYS A 107 -6.51 -9.13 1.81
CA LYS A 107 -5.68 -10.17 1.23
C LYS A 107 -4.21 -9.88 1.48
N GLY A 108 -3.50 -10.88 2.01
CA GLY A 108 -2.06 -10.78 2.27
C GLY A 108 -1.24 -11.25 1.07
N TYR A 109 -0.13 -10.56 0.82
CA TYR A 109 0.93 -10.98 -0.11
C TYR A 109 2.27 -10.91 0.60
N SER A 110 3.13 -11.89 0.37
CA SER A 110 4.50 -11.89 0.87
C SER A 110 5.38 -10.92 0.07
N VAL A 111 6.57 -10.61 0.59
CA VAL A 111 7.54 -9.80 -0.17
C VAL A 111 7.92 -10.49 -1.49
N LEU A 112 8.13 -11.81 -1.47
CA LEU A 112 8.46 -12.56 -2.68
C LEU A 112 7.26 -12.71 -3.63
N ASP A 113 6.02 -12.73 -3.11
CA ASP A 113 4.82 -12.64 -3.97
C ASP A 113 4.80 -11.33 -4.74
N ILE A 114 5.13 -10.20 -4.10
CA ILE A 114 5.22 -8.90 -4.78
C ILE A 114 6.28 -8.94 -5.88
N VAL A 115 7.47 -9.48 -5.61
CA VAL A 115 8.53 -9.62 -6.61
C VAL A 115 8.06 -10.46 -7.79
N LYS A 116 7.50 -11.65 -7.55
CA LYS A 116 7.00 -12.56 -8.59
C LYS A 116 5.90 -11.92 -9.44
N ASN A 117 4.92 -11.27 -8.79
CA ASN A 117 3.82 -10.61 -9.51
C ASN A 117 4.32 -9.41 -10.32
N PHE A 118 5.28 -8.64 -9.79
CA PHE A 118 5.89 -7.54 -10.52
C PHE A 118 6.66 -8.04 -11.75
N GLU A 119 7.49 -9.08 -11.62
CA GLU A 119 8.20 -9.68 -12.75
C GLU A 119 7.22 -10.22 -13.81
N ALA A 120 6.16 -10.92 -13.38
CA ALA A 120 5.15 -11.46 -14.29
C ALA A 120 4.36 -10.36 -15.03
N ALA A 121 4.02 -9.26 -14.34
CA ALA A 121 3.23 -8.17 -14.92
C ALA A 121 4.05 -7.26 -15.85
N THR A 122 5.36 -7.13 -15.62
CA THR A 122 6.19 -6.12 -16.29
C THR A 122 7.25 -6.70 -17.23
N GLY A 123 7.60 -7.97 -17.07
CA GLY A 123 8.73 -8.63 -17.76
C GLY A 123 10.10 -8.21 -17.21
N MET A 124 10.14 -7.33 -16.21
CA MET A 124 11.40 -6.84 -15.62
C MET A 124 11.87 -7.79 -14.52
N LYS A 125 13.20 -7.98 -14.42
CA LYS A 125 13.81 -8.77 -13.35
C LYS A 125 14.08 -7.90 -12.13
N VAL A 126 13.85 -8.48 -10.94
CA VAL A 126 14.12 -7.85 -9.65
C VAL A 126 15.03 -8.77 -8.82
N PRO A 127 16.36 -8.73 -9.06
CA PRO A 127 17.29 -9.44 -8.22
C PRO A 127 17.16 -8.98 -6.76
N TYR A 128 17.29 -9.93 -5.84
CA TYR A 128 17.17 -9.64 -4.41
C TYR A 128 18.18 -10.42 -3.58
N VAL A 129 18.43 -9.93 -2.37
CA VAL A 129 19.27 -10.55 -1.35
C VAL A 129 18.51 -10.64 -0.03
N ILE A 130 18.62 -11.78 0.63
CA ILE A 130 18.05 -11.94 1.98
C ILE A 130 18.95 -11.23 2.98
N LYS A 131 18.32 -10.46 3.87
CA LYS A 131 18.93 -9.76 4.98
C LYS A 131 18.30 -10.18 6.31
N ASP A 132 18.97 -9.89 7.41
CA ASP A 132 18.42 -10.14 8.73
C ASP A 132 17.08 -9.44 8.95
N ARG A 133 16.22 -9.98 9.82
CA ARG A 133 14.95 -9.35 10.21
C ARG A 133 15.16 -7.94 10.74
N ARG A 134 14.27 -7.04 10.39
CA ARG A 134 14.23 -5.72 11.03
C ARG A 134 13.55 -5.83 12.40
N PRO A 135 14.06 -5.13 13.44
CA PRO A 135 13.39 -5.08 14.74
C PRO A 135 11.94 -4.56 14.59
N GLY A 136 11.01 -5.26 15.23
CA GLY A 136 9.58 -4.89 15.21
C GLY A 136 8.77 -5.38 14.03
N ASP A 137 9.37 -6.01 13.00
CA ASP A 137 8.61 -6.62 11.92
C ASP A 137 7.87 -7.88 12.41
N ILE A 138 6.59 -7.99 12.03
CA ILE A 138 5.74 -9.14 12.30
C ILE A 138 5.54 -10.00 11.05
N ALA A 139 5.32 -11.31 11.23
CA ALA A 139 5.17 -12.26 10.13
C ALA A 139 4.03 -11.87 9.18
N THR A 140 2.84 -11.58 9.70
CA THR A 140 1.64 -11.37 8.87
C THR A 140 0.81 -10.20 9.42
N CYS A 141 0.38 -9.31 8.51
CA CYS A 141 -0.53 -8.22 8.81
C CYS A 141 -1.41 -7.90 7.58
N TYR A 142 -2.71 -8.17 7.70
CA TYR A 142 -3.72 -7.76 6.72
C TYR A 142 -5.01 -7.37 7.44
N CYS A 143 -5.91 -6.66 6.75
CA CYS A 143 -7.10 -6.11 7.38
C CYS A 143 -8.34 -6.98 7.21
N ASP A 144 -9.36 -6.65 8.01
CA ASP A 144 -10.76 -6.89 7.67
C ASP A 144 -11.36 -5.57 7.14
N PRO A 145 -11.69 -5.48 5.83
CA PRO A 145 -12.31 -4.31 5.23
C PRO A 145 -13.84 -4.33 5.31
N GLY A 146 -14.44 -5.34 5.94
CA GLY A 146 -15.89 -5.58 5.91
C GLY A 146 -16.72 -4.40 6.41
N LYS A 147 -16.23 -3.68 7.44
CA LYS A 147 -16.92 -2.48 7.92
C LYS A 147 -16.92 -1.35 6.89
N ALA A 148 -15.80 -1.11 6.21
CA ALA A 148 -15.72 -0.11 5.15
C ALA A 148 -16.65 -0.48 3.99
N ALA A 149 -16.69 -1.74 3.60
CA ALA A 149 -17.60 -2.22 2.56
C ALA A 149 -19.07 -1.97 2.91
N LYS A 150 -19.46 -2.24 4.16
CA LYS A 150 -20.86 -2.10 4.61
C LYS A 150 -21.29 -0.66 4.82
N GLU A 151 -20.45 0.18 5.44
CA GLU A 151 -20.83 1.50 5.91
C GLU A 151 -20.42 2.64 4.96
N LEU A 152 -19.42 2.43 4.09
CA LEU A 152 -18.97 3.39 3.10
C LEU A 152 -19.35 3.00 1.67
N ASP A 153 -19.94 1.81 1.46
CA ASP A 153 -20.14 1.25 0.12
C ASP A 153 -18.83 1.31 -0.69
N TRP A 154 -17.74 0.85 -0.08
CA TRP A 154 -16.40 0.90 -0.65
C TRP A 154 -15.70 -0.46 -0.57
N LYS A 155 -15.06 -0.83 -1.65
CA LYS A 155 -14.16 -2.00 -1.76
C LYS A 155 -12.96 -1.63 -2.60
N ALA A 156 -11.81 -2.27 -2.31
CA ALA A 156 -10.67 -2.24 -3.22
C ALA A 156 -11.01 -3.04 -4.49
N GLU A 157 -10.80 -2.44 -5.65
CA GLU A 157 -11.18 -3.01 -6.96
C GLU A 157 -9.96 -3.48 -7.76
N ASN A 158 -8.80 -2.82 -7.56
CA ASN A 158 -7.57 -3.14 -8.28
C ASN A 158 -6.79 -4.26 -7.58
N GLY A 159 -6.40 -5.26 -8.35
CA GLY A 159 -5.60 -6.39 -7.86
C GLY A 159 -4.10 -6.13 -7.90
N ILE A 160 -3.33 -7.15 -7.49
CA ILE A 160 -1.85 -7.05 -7.43
C ILE A 160 -1.24 -6.83 -8.82
N LYS A 161 -1.86 -7.34 -9.88
CA LYS A 161 -1.40 -7.15 -11.25
C LYS A 161 -1.46 -5.66 -11.63
N GLU A 162 -2.61 -5.03 -11.46
CA GLU A 162 -2.80 -3.59 -11.73
C GLU A 162 -1.87 -2.73 -10.87
N MET A 163 -1.69 -3.08 -9.60
CA MET A 163 -0.76 -2.41 -8.70
C MET A 163 0.67 -2.43 -9.24
N CYS A 164 1.14 -3.58 -9.74
CA CYS A 164 2.48 -3.72 -10.31
C CYS A 164 2.62 -2.99 -11.66
N GLU A 165 1.65 -3.17 -12.57
CA GLU A 165 1.67 -2.54 -13.90
C GLU A 165 1.66 -1.02 -13.80
N ASP A 166 0.83 -0.46 -12.93
CA ASP A 166 0.69 0.99 -12.78
C ASP A 166 1.90 1.61 -12.08
N SER A 167 2.47 0.93 -11.06
CA SER A 167 3.74 1.34 -10.46
C SER A 167 4.87 1.38 -11.50
N TRP A 168 4.97 0.34 -12.33
CA TRP A 168 5.98 0.27 -13.38
C TRP A 168 5.79 1.33 -14.46
N ARG A 169 4.54 1.54 -14.89
CA ARG A 169 4.20 2.58 -15.88
C ARG A 169 4.63 3.96 -15.41
N TRP A 170 4.38 4.29 -14.14
CA TRP A 170 4.86 5.52 -13.51
C TRP A 170 6.39 5.60 -13.54
N GLN A 171 7.08 4.62 -12.97
CA GLN A 171 8.54 4.62 -12.86
C GLN A 171 9.24 4.68 -14.21
N LYS A 172 8.73 3.94 -15.21
CA LYS A 172 9.28 3.95 -16.58
C LYS A 172 9.14 5.31 -17.25
N LYS A 173 8.05 6.03 -17.04
CA LYS A 173 7.82 7.37 -17.59
C LYS A 173 8.58 8.45 -16.84
N ASN A 174 8.84 8.24 -15.56
CA ASN A 174 9.44 9.20 -14.66
C ASN A 174 10.66 8.58 -13.94
N PRO A 175 11.73 8.24 -14.69
CA PRO A 175 12.87 7.54 -14.10
C PRO A 175 13.54 8.36 -13.00
N ASN A 176 13.51 9.68 -13.09
CA ASN A 176 14.06 10.61 -12.10
C ASN A 176 13.00 11.25 -11.19
N GLY A 177 11.77 10.73 -11.19
CA GLY A 177 10.66 11.33 -10.47
C GLY A 177 10.03 12.50 -11.22
N TYR A 178 9.43 13.44 -10.47
CA TYR A 178 8.74 14.61 -11.06
C TYR A 178 9.71 15.69 -11.61
N GLU A 179 10.99 15.61 -11.28
CA GLU A 179 12.03 16.59 -11.65
C GLU A 179 12.86 16.15 -12.87
N GLY A 180 12.41 15.09 -13.56
CA GLY A 180 13.13 14.49 -14.68
C GLY A 180 12.88 15.16 -16.02
#